data_50fbe00403b24f5ad626f4c4df7b3dc9
#
_entry.id   50fbe00403b24f5ad626f4c4df7b3dc9
#
_cell.length_a   1.000
_cell.length_b   1.000
_cell.length_c   1.000
_cell.angle_alpha   90.00
_cell.angle_beta   90.00
_cell.angle_gamma   90.00
#
_symmetry.space_group_name_H-M   'P 1'
#
loop_
_entity.id
_entity.type
_entity.pdbx_description
1 polymer ?
#
loop_
_entity_poly.entity_id
_entity_poly.type
_entity_poly.pdbx_seq_one_letter_code
_entity_poly.pdbx_strand_id
1 'polypeptide(L)'
;MARGDVIDLRKNGFVPSSYDVQPSGIIHSMNIELDLDPESLRMETIRVEQPFVAVEPSVASRGECCRDPAPRLLDLTGECLDDEFAKKLSMNFGGPLGCSHLLTLFQLMSSAVPHAAQIERARIAREGTEHAKDDRFFRRSVFVDGFEASDEITDVSVQLADTATRPFSPGSNSFARLELSHEVKTFASVGRKTFGLGRLDIRERIRTAETLI
;
A
#
# COMPACT_ATOMS: atom_id res chain seq x y z
N MET A 1 10.73 11.30 -5.65
CA MET A 1 10.19 9.98 -6.08
C MET A 1 9.59 9.26 -4.88
N ALA A 2 8.45 8.60 -5.05
CA ALA A 2 7.85 7.67 -4.07
C ALA A 2 7.61 6.33 -4.75
N ARG A 3 7.85 5.23 -4.04
CA ARG A 3 7.61 3.87 -4.54
C ARG A 3 6.78 3.10 -3.53
N GLY A 4 5.75 2.43 -4.00
CA GLY A 4 4.95 1.47 -3.24
C GLY A 4 5.04 0.09 -3.87
N ASP A 5 5.10 -0.94 -3.02
CA ASP A 5 5.08 -2.34 -3.44
C ASP A 5 3.97 -3.08 -2.69
N VAL A 6 3.23 -3.94 -3.38
CA VAL A 6 2.27 -4.87 -2.78
C VAL A 6 2.62 -6.30 -3.19
N ILE A 7 2.65 -7.18 -2.20
CA ILE A 7 2.83 -8.61 -2.39
C ILE A 7 1.66 -9.32 -1.71
N ASP A 8 0.92 -10.08 -2.49
CA ASP A 8 -0.11 -10.98 -2.01
C ASP A 8 0.47 -12.41 -1.99
N LEU A 9 0.55 -12.97 -0.79
CA LEU A 9 1.20 -14.25 -0.54
C LEU A 9 0.22 -15.25 0.09
N ARG A 10 0.04 -16.40 -0.55
CA ARG A 10 -0.62 -17.55 0.05
C ARG A 10 0.41 -18.41 0.76
N LYS A 11 0.28 -18.55 2.07
CA LYS A 11 1.24 -19.32 2.89
C LYS A 11 1.03 -20.83 2.75
N ASN A 12 -0.23 -21.28 2.72
CA ASN A 12 -0.60 -22.70 2.66
C ASN A 12 -1.77 -22.94 1.71
N GLY A 13 -1.86 -24.16 1.17
CA GLY A 13 -2.99 -24.63 0.37
C GLY A 13 -3.00 -24.07 -1.04
N PHE A 14 -4.20 -24.02 -1.63
CA PHE A 14 -4.42 -23.61 -3.00
C PHE A 14 -5.36 -22.40 -3.04
N VAL A 15 -5.14 -21.52 -4.02
CA VAL A 15 -6.01 -20.38 -4.29
C VAL A 15 -6.77 -20.65 -5.57
N PRO A 16 -8.10 -20.82 -5.54
CA PRO A 16 -8.88 -20.80 -6.76
C PRO A 16 -8.83 -19.38 -7.34
N SER A 17 -8.36 -19.28 -8.57
CA SER A 17 -8.25 -18.02 -9.29
C SER A 17 -8.97 -18.16 -10.62
N SER A 18 -10.15 -17.55 -10.71
CA SER A 18 -11.01 -17.56 -11.91
C SER A 18 -11.32 -18.97 -12.41
N TYR A 19 -10.44 -19.58 -13.17
CA TYR A 19 -10.62 -20.90 -13.81
C TYR A 19 -9.46 -21.84 -13.52
N ASP A 20 -8.57 -21.45 -12.61
CA ASP A 20 -7.38 -22.21 -12.26
C ASP A 20 -7.21 -22.30 -10.75
N VAL A 21 -6.35 -23.20 -10.30
CA VAL A 21 -6.00 -23.39 -8.89
C VAL A 21 -4.51 -23.16 -8.75
N GLN A 22 -4.15 -22.08 -8.11
CA GLN A 22 -2.76 -21.73 -7.88
C GLN A 22 -2.24 -22.33 -6.56
N PRO A 23 -1.01 -22.86 -6.52
CA PRO A 23 -0.39 -23.36 -5.31
C PRO A 23 -0.07 -22.19 -4.34
N SER A 24 0.37 -22.55 -3.13
CA SER A 24 0.96 -21.60 -2.19
C SER A 24 2.17 -20.89 -2.82
N GLY A 25 2.35 -19.63 -2.47
CA GLY A 25 3.40 -18.77 -3.02
C GLY A 25 2.90 -17.36 -3.27
N ILE A 26 3.61 -16.62 -4.13
CA ILE A 26 3.22 -15.27 -4.54
C ILE A 26 2.05 -15.39 -5.53
N ILE A 27 0.95 -14.74 -5.21
CA ILE A 27 -0.25 -14.65 -6.06
C ILE A 27 -0.22 -13.35 -6.86
N HIS A 28 0.15 -12.24 -6.20
CA HIS A 28 0.37 -10.96 -6.85
C HIS A 28 1.66 -10.33 -6.36
N SER A 29 2.38 -9.68 -7.27
CA SER A 29 3.46 -8.76 -6.96
C SER A 29 3.32 -7.58 -7.90
N MET A 30 3.11 -6.39 -7.35
CA MET A 30 2.86 -5.18 -8.12
C MET A 30 3.54 -3.99 -7.46
N ASN A 31 3.93 -3.01 -8.25
CA ASN A 31 4.45 -1.75 -7.73
C ASN A 31 3.89 -0.53 -8.47
N ILE A 32 3.94 0.61 -7.77
CA ILE A 32 3.65 1.94 -8.31
C ILE A 32 4.83 2.82 -7.96
N GLU A 33 5.35 3.54 -8.94
CA GLU A 33 6.35 4.60 -8.75
C GLU A 33 5.77 5.94 -9.18
N LEU A 34 6.01 6.97 -8.36
CA LEU A 34 5.56 8.33 -8.59
C LEU A 34 6.77 9.27 -8.56
N ASP A 35 6.95 10.07 -9.61
CA ASP A 35 7.73 11.29 -9.50
C ASP A 35 6.80 12.43 -9.12
N LEU A 36 7.21 13.21 -8.15
CA LEU A 36 6.37 14.22 -7.49
C LEU A 36 7.12 15.53 -7.42
N ASP A 37 6.41 16.62 -7.66
CA ASP A 37 6.86 17.93 -7.23
C ASP A 37 6.92 17.97 -5.69
N PRO A 38 8.06 18.32 -5.07
CA PRO A 38 8.24 18.19 -3.63
C PRO A 38 7.43 19.19 -2.80
N GLU A 39 6.98 20.30 -3.40
CA GLU A 39 6.23 21.34 -2.71
C GLU A 39 4.73 21.09 -2.79
N SER A 40 4.21 20.92 -3.99
CA SER A 40 2.78 20.75 -4.25
C SER A 40 2.31 19.30 -4.13
N LEU A 41 3.21 18.33 -4.13
CA LEU A 41 2.94 16.88 -4.20
C LEU A 41 2.13 16.50 -5.45
N ARG A 42 2.27 17.27 -6.52
CA ARG A 42 1.70 16.98 -7.82
C ARG A 42 2.47 15.84 -8.48
N MET A 43 1.76 14.85 -8.98
CA MET A 43 2.35 13.71 -9.68
C MET A 43 2.77 14.11 -11.09
N GLU A 44 4.07 14.11 -11.35
CA GLU A 44 4.65 14.39 -12.66
C GLU A 44 4.63 13.16 -13.55
N THR A 45 4.93 11.99 -12.96
CA THR A 45 4.86 10.71 -13.65
C THR A 45 4.30 9.63 -12.73
N ILE A 46 3.60 8.67 -13.35
CA ILE A 46 3.12 7.44 -12.70
C ILE A 46 3.64 6.27 -13.52
N ARG A 47 4.32 5.33 -12.87
CA ARG A 47 4.74 4.06 -13.47
C ARG A 47 4.14 2.91 -12.67
N VAL A 48 3.64 1.89 -13.35
CA VAL A 48 3.03 0.71 -12.75
C VAL A 48 3.67 -0.54 -13.34
N GLU A 49 4.11 -1.44 -12.49
CA GLU A 49 4.60 -2.75 -12.88
C GLU A 49 3.86 -3.85 -12.15
N GLN A 50 3.57 -4.93 -12.84
CA GLN A 50 2.85 -6.09 -12.31
C GLN A 50 3.57 -7.38 -12.72
N PRO A 51 4.74 -7.67 -12.09
CA PRO A 51 5.54 -8.85 -12.42
C PRO A 51 4.78 -10.17 -12.25
N PHE A 52 3.94 -10.27 -11.20
CA PHE A 52 3.10 -11.43 -10.92
C PHE A 52 1.64 -11.02 -10.77
N VAL A 53 0.76 -11.74 -11.45
CA VAL A 53 -0.70 -11.57 -11.37
C VAL A 53 -1.39 -12.93 -11.33
N ALA A 54 -2.54 -12.98 -10.67
CA ALA A 54 -3.31 -14.22 -10.53
C ALA A 54 -3.98 -14.65 -11.83
N VAL A 55 -4.38 -13.71 -12.67
CA VAL A 55 -5.07 -14.00 -13.95
C VAL A 55 -4.24 -13.47 -15.10
N GLU A 56 -3.72 -14.39 -15.91
CA GLU A 56 -3.05 -14.11 -17.17
C GLU A 56 -4.03 -14.30 -18.35
N PRO A 57 -3.80 -13.64 -19.49
CA PRO A 57 -4.62 -13.82 -20.67
C PRO A 57 -4.64 -15.27 -21.14
N SER A 58 -5.82 -15.85 -21.29
CA SER A 58 -6.00 -17.22 -21.71
C SER A 58 -7.35 -17.40 -22.44
N VAL A 59 -7.57 -18.56 -23.01
CA VAL A 59 -8.90 -18.92 -23.56
C VAL A 59 -9.95 -18.95 -22.44
N ALA A 60 -9.58 -19.46 -21.26
CA ALA A 60 -10.49 -19.54 -20.10
C ALA A 60 -10.85 -18.15 -19.56
N SER A 61 -9.90 -17.22 -19.49
CA SER A 61 -10.13 -15.84 -19.09
C SER A 61 -10.71 -14.96 -20.22
N ARG A 62 -10.93 -15.51 -21.42
CA ARG A 62 -11.36 -14.79 -22.62
C ARG A 62 -10.45 -13.61 -22.97
N GLY A 63 -9.16 -13.74 -22.68
CA GLY A 63 -8.16 -12.71 -22.89
C GLY A 63 -8.07 -11.67 -21.78
N GLU A 64 -8.93 -11.69 -20.76
CA GLU A 64 -8.86 -10.77 -19.62
C GLU A 64 -7.62 -11.05 -18.76
N CYS A 65 -7.05 -9.99 -18.21
CA CYS A 65 -5.84 -10.02 -17.40
C CYS A 65 -5.93 -9.03 -16.22
N CYS A 66 -5.33 -9.36 -15.11
CA CYS A 66 -5.20 -8.44 -13.97
C CYS A 66 -4.43 -7.15 -14.29
N ARG A 67 -3.73 -7.11 -15.43
CA ARG A 67 -2.99 -5.91 -15.90
C ARG A 67 -3.87 -4.90 -16.65
N ASP A 68 -5.01 -5.32 -17.16
CA ASP A 68 -5.88 -4.49 -18.02
C ASP A 68 -6.30 -3.16 -17.39
N PRO A 69 -6.59 -3.08 -16.06
CA PRO A 69 -6.96 -1.83 -15.43
C PRO A 69 -5.81 -0.83 -15.24
N ALA A 70 -4.56 -1.29 -15.19
CA ALA A 70 -3.40 -0.47 -14.79
C ALA A 70 -3.23 0.83 -15.60
N PRO A 71 -3.46 0.87 -16.93
CA PRO A 71 -3.35 2.11 -17.70
C PRO A 71 -4.23 3.25 -17.21
N ARG A 72 -5.38 2.97 -16.56
CA ARG A 72 -6.26 4.00 -16.00
C ARG A 72 -5.62 4.81 -14.87
N LEU A 73 -4.60 4.27 -14.19
CA LEU A 73 -3.87 5.01 -13.17
C LEU A 73 -3.06 6.16 -13.78
N LEU A 74 -2.65 6.05 -15.05
CA LEU A 74 -1.90 7.08 -15.73
C LEU A 74 -2.74 8.34 -15.98
N ASP A 75 -4.08 8.22 -16.03
CA ASP A 75 -5.01 9.35 -16.16
C ASP A 75 -4.97 10.29 -14.93
N LEU A 76 -4.41 9.82 -13.82
CA LEU A 76 -4.22 10.62 -12.60
C LEU A 76 -2.91 11.43 -12.62
N THR A 77 -2.12 11.35 -13.68
CA THR A 77 -0.92 12.19 -13.84
C THR A 77 -1.32 13.66 -13.87
N GLY A 78 -0.62 14.48 -13.09
CA GLY A 78 -0.94 15.90 -12.92
C GLY A 78 -1.82 16.21 -11.71
N GLU A 79 -2.46 15.21 -11.08
CA GLU A 79 -3.20 15.41 -9.85
C GLU A 79 -2.25 15.54 -8.65
N CYS A 80 -2.71 16.27 -7.60
CA CYS A 80 -1.98 16.41 -6.33
C CYS A 80 -2.44 15.33 -5.34
N LEU A 81 -1.51 14.89 -4.49
CA LEU A 81 -1.82 14.00 -3.36
C LEU A 81 -2.37 14.83 -2.18
N ASP A 82 -3.57 15.35 -2.34
CA ASP A 82 -4.33 16.13 -1.37
C ASP A 82 -5.47 15.34 -0.73
N ASP A 83 -6.26 15.98 0.12
CA ASP A 83 -7.39 15.36 0.83
C ASP A 83 -8.49 14.83 -0.11
N GLU A 84 -8.61 15.38 -1.33
CA GLU A 84 -9.58 14.96 -2.33
C GLU A 84 -9.07 13.80 -3.22
N PHE A 85 -7.77 13.51 -3.18
CA PHE A 85 -7.16 12.53 -4.06
C PHE A 85 -7.76 11.13 -3.90
N ALA A 86 -8.01 10.69 -2.67
CA ALA A 86 -8.60 9.38 -2.40
C ALA A 86 -9.98 9.21 -3.07
N LYS A 87 -10.76 10.28 -3.16
CA LYS A 87 -12.05 10.30 -3.86
C LYS A 87 -11.84 10.23 -5.38
N LYS A 88 -10.94 11.03 -5.94
CA LYS A 88 -10.59 11.01 -7.36
C LYS A 88 -10.11 9.63 -7.79
N LEU A 89 -9.19 9.03 -7.03
CA LEU A 89 -8.68 7.68 -7.26
C LEU A 89 -9.83 6.65 -7.26
N SER A 90 -10.73 6.71 -6.27
CA SER A 90 -11.85 5.78 -6.18
C SER A 90 -12.84 5.94 -7.35
N MET A 91 -13.06 7.16 -7.82
CA MET A 91 -13.93 7.42 -8.97
C MET A 91 -13.32 6.93 -10.29
N ASN A 92 -12.01 7.08 -10.46
CA ASN A 92 -11.32 6.70 -11.70
C ASN A 92 -10.96 5.21 -11.75
N PHE A 93 -10.63 4.63 -10.60
CA PHE A 93 -10.02 3.30 -10.53
C PHE A 93 -10.71 2.36 -9.53
N GLY A 94 -11.84 2.75 -8.93
CA GLY A 94 -12.56 1.94 -7.94
C GLY A 94 -13.51 0.91 -8.54
N GLY A 95 -13.85 -0.10 -7.75
CA GLY A 95 -14.82 -1.14 -8.12
C GLY A 95 -14.40 -1.91 -9.38
N PRO A 96 -15.34 -2.10 -10.35
CA PRO A 96 -15.06 -2.88 -11.56
C PRO A 96 -14.12 -2.17 -12.55
N LEU A 97 -13.74 -0.92 -12.28
CA LEU A 97 -12.86 -0.13 -13.14
C LEU A 97 -11.37 -0.41 -12.89
N GLY A 98 -11.04 -1.03 -11.78
CA GLY A 98 -9.65 -1.15 -11.33
C GLY A 98 -9.28 -2.51 -10.76
N CYS A 99 -8.05 -2.58 -10.27
CA CYS A 99 -7.50 -3.69 -9.51
C CYS A 99 -7.47 -3.33 -8.01
N SER A 100 -8.02 -4.17 -7.16
CA SER A 100 -8.09 -3.93 -5.70
C SER A 100 -6.69 -3.77 -5.06
N HIS A 101 -5.70 -4.52 -5.53
CA HIS A 101 -4.33 -4.42 -5.04
C HIS A 101 -3.70 -3.07 -5.36
N LEU A 102 -3.77 -2.63 -6.63
CA LEU A 102 -3.25 -1.32 -7.04
C LEU A 102 -4.04 -0.17 -6.39
N LEU A 103 -5.36 -0.30 -6.26
CA LEU A 103 -6.19 0.68 -5.57
C LEU A 103 -5.77 0.86 -4.11
N THR A 104 -5.65 -0.26 -3.37
CA THR A 104 -5.22 -0.24 -1.97
C THR A 104 -3.81 0.31 -1.83
N LEU A 105 -2.87 -0.13 -2.67
CA LEU A 105 -1.50 0.36 -2.68
C LEU A 105 -1.47 1.88 -2.90
N PHE A 106 -2.20 2.39 -3.89
CA PHE A 106 -2.20 3.83 -4.17
C PHE A 106 -2.88 4.64 -3.05
N GLN A 107 -3.94 4.12 -2.41
CA GLN A 107 -4.53 4.74 -1.23
C GLN A 107 -3.54 4.82 -0.07
N LEU A 108 -2.76 3.77 0.19
CA LEU A 108 -1.71 3.79 1.20
C LEU A 108 -0.61 4.80 0.85
N MET A 109 -0.21 4.87 -0.41
CA MET A 109 0.78 5.86 -0.88
C MET A 109 0.25 7.29 -0.73
N SER A 110 -1.00 7.55 -1.09
CA SER A 110 -1.60 8.89 -1.00
C SER A 110 -1.69 9.42 0.44
N SER A 111 -1.73 8.54 1.43
CA SER A 111 -1.65 8.92 2.84
C SER A 111 -0.21 9.01 3.38
N ALA A 112 0.68 8.15 2.88
CA ALA A 112 2.06 8.07 3.36
C ALA A 112 2.93 9.20 2.83
N VAL A 113 2.76 9.59 1.56
CA VAL A 113 3.62 10.59 0.90
C VAL A 113 3.47 11.99 1.48
N PRO A 114 2.25 12.54 1.68
CA PRO A 114 2.09 13.84 2.35
C PRO A 114 2.65 13.84 3.78
N HIS A 115 2.43 12.76 4.53
CA HIS A 115 2.97 12.60 5.87
C HIS A 115 4.51 12.59 5.88
N ALA A 116 5.13 11.82 4.99
CA ALA A 116 6.57 11.80 4.82
C ALA A 116 7.15 13.18 4.46
N ALA A 117 6.51 13.88 3.53
CA ALA A 117 6.91 15.23 3.14
C ALA A 117 6.83 16.23 4.31
N GLN A 118 5.78 16.12 5.14
CA GLN A 118 5.63 16.94 6.33
C GLN A 118 6.75 16.69 7.36
N ILE A 119 7.05 15.41 7.65
CA ILE A 119 8.14 15.03 8.56
C ILE A 119 9.47 15.57 8.05
N GLU A 120 9.75 15.42 6.76
CA GLU A 120 11.02 15.85 6.17
C GLU A 120 11.17 17.37 6.19
N ARG A 121 10.13 18.11 5.82
CA ARG A 121 10.14 19.60 5.90
C ARG A 121 10.39 20.07 7.33
N ALA A 122 9.72 19.48 8.33
CA ALA A 122 9.91 19.83 9.73
C ALA A 122 11.34 19.50 10.21
N ARG A 123 11.92 18.39 9.74
CA ARG A 123 13.28 18.00 10.04
C ARG A 123 14.30 18.98 9.41
N ILE A 124 14.14 19.30 8.12
CA ILE A 124 15.00 20.27 7.42
C ILE A 124 14.97 21.62 8.12
N ALA A 125 13.77 22.09 8.49
CA ALA A 125 13.62 23.37 9.21
C ALA A 125 14.34 23.38 10.56
N ARG A 126 14.42 22.25 11.25
CA ARG A 126 15.08 22.10 12.53
C ARG A 126 16.60 21.91 12.43
N GLU A 127 17.05 21.11 11.47
CA GLU A 127 18.44 20.59 11.38
C GLU A 127 19.25 21.26 10.27
N GLY A 128 18.59 21.91 9.29
CA GLY A 128 19.24 22.60 8.18
C GLY A 128 19.96 21.67 7.17
N THR A 129 19.70 20.37 7.24
CA THR A 129 20.35 19.37 6.35
C THR A 129 19.28 18.64 5.54
N GLU A 130 19.58 18.32 4.29
CA GLU A 130 18.71 17.55 3.40
C GLU A 130 19.24 16.12 3.22
N HIS A 131 18.36 15.19 2.88
CA HIS A 131 18.78 13.86 2.40
C HIS A 131 19.41 13.98 1.01
N ALA A 132 20.37 13.09 0.71
CA ALA A 132 20.84 12.94 -0.66
C ALA A 132 19.66 12.51 -1.57
N LYS A 133 19.76 12.86 -2.86
CA LYS A 133 18.69 12.61 -3.85
C LYS A 133 18.17 11.19 -3.85
N ASP A 134 19.04 10.20 -3.63
CA ASP A 134 18.70 8.77 -3.66
C ASP A 134 18.58 8.16 -2.25
N ASP A 135 18.66 8.97 -1.20
CA ASP A 135 18.54 8.50 0.19
C ASP A 135 17.07 8.35 0.58
N ARG A 136 16.68 7.16 0.99
CA ARG A 136 15.32 6.91 1.47
C ARG A 136 15.17 7.46 2.89
N PHE A 137 14.32 8.46 3.05
CA PHE A 137 14.10 9.12 4.34
C PHE A 137 12.85 8.63 5.09
N PHE A 138 11.92 7.98 4.40
CA PHE A 138 10.69 7.47 5.01
C PHE A 138 10.28 6.12 4.44
N ARG A 139 9.66 5.28 5.27
CA ARG A 139 9.04 4.03 4.86
C ARG A 139 7.80 3.76 5.71
N ARG A 140 6.66 3.50 5.06
CA ARG A 140 5.48 2.88 5.66
C ARG A 140 5.43 1.41 5.26
N SER A 141 5.23 0.54 6.24
CA SER A 141 5.02 -0.89 6.03
C SER A 141 3.69 -1.30 6.62
N VAL A 142 2.86 -1.99 5.84
CA VAL A 142 1.59 -2.55 6.29
C VAL A 142 1.61 -4.04 6.03
N PHE A 143 1.41 -4.84 7.07
CA PHE A 143 1.29 -6.28 6.98
C PHE A 143 -0.14 -6.67 7.36
N VAL A 144 -0.77 -7.47 6.53
CA VAL A 144 -2.11 -8.02 6.78
C VAL A 144 -2.02 -9.53 6.67
N ASP A 145 -2.28 -10.22 7.77
CA ASP A 145 -2.31 -11.68 7.82
C ASP A 145 -3.73 -12.15 8.10
N GLY A 146 -4.22 -13.07 7.28
CA GLY A 146 -5.48 -13.77 7.48
C GLY A 146 -5.22 -15.23 7.87
N PHE A 147 -5.88 -15.69 8.92
CA PHE A 147 -5.81 -17.06 9.42
C PHE A 147 -7.20 -17.67 9.47
N GLU A 148 -7.34 -18.86 8.96
CA GLU A 148 -8.55 -19.63 9.07
C GLU A 148 -8.57 -20.33 10.43
N ALA A 149 -9.36 -19.79 11.37
CA ALA A 149 -9.46 -20.33 12.73
C ALA A 149 -10.48 -21.50 12.81
N SER A 150 -11.52 -21.46 11.96
CA SER A 150 -12.51 -22.51 11.78
C SER A 150 -13.23 -22.33 10.44
N ASP A 151 -14.14 -23.26 10.10
CA ASP A 151 -14.96 -23.12 8.88
C ASP A 151 -15.82 -21.85 8.84
N GLU A 152 -16.05 -21.21 9.97
CA GLU A 152 -16.89 -20.01 10.09
C GLU A 152 -16.11 -18.74 10.46
N ILE A 153 -14.86 -18.86 10.93
CA ILE A 153 -14.09 -17.76 11.50
C ILE A 153 -12.77 -17.59 10.76
N THR A 154 -12.48 -16.36 10.37
CA THR A 154 -11.18 -15.93 9.87
C THR A 154 -10.62 -14.89 10.81
N ASP A 155 -9.44 -15.13 11.34
CA ASP A 155 -8.71 -14.16 12.13
C ASP A 155 -7.85 -13.29 11.21
N VAL A 156 -7.87 -11.98 11.42
CA VAL A 156 -7.08 -11.03 10.67
C VAL A 156 -6.16 -10.25 11.62
N SER A 157 -4.88 -10.26 11.31
CA SER A 157 -3.88 -9.44 11.98
C SER A 157 -3.40 -8.33 11.05
N VAL A 158 -3.38 -7.10 11.52
CA VAL A 158 -2.85 -5.95 10.79
C VAL A 158 -1.76 -5.30 11.62
N GLN A 159 -0.62 -5.06 10.99
CA GLN A 159 0.48 -4.29 11.57
C GLN A 159 0.84 -3.16 10.61
N LEU A 160 0.89 -1.93 11.11
CA LEU A 160 1.41 -0.76 10.41
C LEU A 160 2.64 -0.25 11.15
N ALA A 161 3.71 0.06 10.42
CA ALA A 161 4.91 0.65 10.97
C ALA A 161 5.42 1.77 10.04
N ASP A 162 5.62 2.95 10.60
CA ASP A 162 6.26 4.08 9.95
C ASP A 162 7.67 4.24 10.49
N THR A 163 8.65 4.34 9.60
CA THR A 163 10.04 4.56 9.95
C THR A 163 10.59 5.76 9.19
N ALA A 164 11.27 6.65 9.89
CA ALA A 164 12.01 7.76 9.31
C ALA A 164 13.51 7.53 9.49
N THR A 165 14.33 8.04 8.58
CA THR A 165 15.79 8.00 8.67
C THR A 165 16.35 9.41 8.62
N ARG A 166 17.45 9.63 9.34
CA ARG A 166 18.22 10.89 9.24
C ARG A 166 19.15 10.84 8.04
N PRO A 167 19.55 11.99 7.49
CA PRO A 167 20.58 12.07 6.46
C PRO A 167 21.86 11.34 6.88
N PHE A 168 22.55 10.79 5.90
CA PHE A 168 23.85 10.18 6.16
C PHE A 168 24.85 11.24 6.62
N SER A 169 25.51 10.95 7.74
CA SER A 169 26.63 11.73 8.25
C SER A 169 27.85 10.81 8.33
N PRO A 170 29.01 11.19 7.76
CA PRO A 170 30.23 10.39 7.91
C PRO A 170 30.54 10.13 9.39
N GLY A 171 30.77 8.88 9.75
CA GLY A 171 31.04 8.46 11.13
C GLY A 171 29.78 8.07 11.95
N SER A 172 28.56 8.31 11.45
CA SER A 172 27.36 7.77 12.09
C SER A 172 27.18 6.27 11.74
N ASN A 173 26.72 5.48 12.70
CA ASN A 173 26.33 4.10 12.38
C ASN A 173 24.90 4.09 11.79
N SER A 174 24.56 3.00 11.06
CA SER A 174 23.25 2.87 10.41
C SER A 174 22.07 2.89 11.38
N PHE A 175 22.25 2.46 12.62
CA PHE A 175 21.19 2.46 13.64
C PHE A 175 20.86 3.86 14.16
N ALA A 176 21.84 4.76 14.20
CA ALA A 176 21.61 6.15 14.60
C ALA A 176 20.76 6.94 13.60
N ARG A 177 20.58 6.41 12.39
CA ARG A 177 19.76 7.02 11.33
C ARG A 177 18.28 6.60 11.39
N LEU A 178 17.95 5.52 12.10
CA LEU A 178 16.59 4.97 12.14
C LEU A 178 15.79 5.61 13.28
N GLU A 179 14.65 6.18 12.93
CA GLU A 179 13.64 6.63 13.87
C GLU A 179 12.33 5.89 13.61
N LEU A 180 11.85 5.13 14.57
CA LEU A 180 10.51 4.54 14.51
C LEU A 180 9.51 5.62 14.90
N SER A 181 8.71 6.08 13.96
CA SER A 181 7.76 7.15 14.18
C SER A 181 6.40 6.65 14.70
N HIS A 182 5.99 5.47 14.28
CA HIS A 182 4.69 4.91 14.66
C HIS A 182 4.61 3.40 14.39
N GLU A 183 3.99 2.65 15.29
CA GLU A 183 3.64 1.24 15.10
C GLU A 183 2.24 0.96 15.65
N VAL A 184 1.37 0.39 14.85
CA VAL A 184 0.03 -0.06 15.26
C VAL A 184 -0.13 -1.53 14.92
N LYS A 185 -0.61 -2.31 15.87
CA LYS A 185 -0.99 -3.71 15.68
C LYS A 185 -2.45 -3.90 16.03
N THR A 186 -3.21 -4.44 15.12
CA THR A 186 -4.64 -4.74 15.31
C THR A 186 -4.92 -6.18 14.99
N PHE A 187 -5.70 -6.83 15.84
CA PHE A 187 -6.21 -8.18 15.66
C PHE A 187 -7.73 -8.15 15.64
N ALA A 188 -8.34 -8.81 14.68
CA ALA A 188 -9.78 -8.93 14.58
C ALA A 188 -10.18 -10.33 14.10
N SER A 189 -11.16 -10.92 14.77
CA SER A 189 -11.83 -12.15 14.31
C SER A 189 -13.07 -11.76 13.51
N VAL A 190 -13.21 -12.34 12.33
CA VAL A 190 -14.30 -12.03 11.40
C VAL A 190 -14.99 -13.31 10.98
N GLY A 191 -16.31 -13.38 11.22
CA GLY A 191 -17.12 -14.50 10.77
C GLY A 191 -17.23 -14.54 9.23
N ARG A 192 -17.07 -15.71 8.62
CA ARG A 192 -17.14 -15.90 7.15
C ARG A 192 -18.44 -15.42 6.52
N LYS A 193 -19.57 -15.52 7.24
CA LYS A 193 -20.88 -15.04 6.76
C LYS A 193 -20.93 -13.53 6.52
N THR A 194 -19.97 -12.79 7.08
CA THR A 194 -19.85 -11.33 6.90
C THR A 194 -19.06 -10.95 5.65
N PHE A 195 -18.28 -11.86 5.05
CA PHE A 195 -17.52 -11.58 3.84
C PHE A 195 -18.37 -11.43 2.57
N GLY A 196 -19.62 -11.87 2.59
CA GLY A 196 -20.50 -11.78 1.43
C GLY A 196 -21.07 -10.39 1.12
N LEU A 197 -21.21 -9.48 2.11
CA LEU A 197 -21.90 -8.20 1.93
C LEU A 197 -21.51 -7.09 2.94
N GLY A 198 -20.58 -7.31 3.84
CA GLY A 198 -20.23 -6.32 4.86
C GLY A 198 -18.87 -5.66 4.61
N ARG A 199 -18.84 -4.34 4.45
CA ARG A 199 -17.60 -3.57 4.62
C ARG A 199 -17.06 -3.88 6.02
N LEU A 200 -15.89 -4.53 6.08
CA LEU A 200 -15.12 -4.57 7.32
C LEU A 200 -14.79 -3.13 7.68
N ASP A 201 -15.40 -2.57 8.70
CA ASP A 201 -15.03 -1.25 9.16
C ASP A 201 -13.76 -1.35 10.01
N ILE A 202 -12.65 -1.65 9.33
CA ILE A 202 -11.30 -1.65 9.90
C ILE A 202 -10.97 -0.25 10.44
N ARG A 203 -11.57 0.82 9.86
CA ARG A 203 -11.33 2.21 10.27
C ARG A 203 -11.79 2.49 11.71
N GLU A 204 -12.89 1.90 12.14
CA GLU A 204 -13.43 2.15 13.48
C GLU A 204 -12.58 1.51 14.58
N ARG A 205 -11.96 0.35 14.31
CA ARG A 205 -11.09 -0.35 15.25
C ARG A 205 -9.65 0.19 15.28
N ILE A 206 -9.15 0.75 14.19
CA ILE A 206 -7.86 1.46 14.17
C ILE A 206 -7.97 2.73 15.03
N ARG A 207 -9.06 3.49 14.96
CA ARG A 207 -9.30 4.66 15.82
C ARG A 207 -9.33 4.30 17.31
N THR A 208 -9.84 3.13 17.68
CA THR A 208 -9.89 2.69 19.07
C THR A 208 -8.49 2.32 19.60
N ALA A 209 -7.60 1.81 18.75
CA ALA A 209 -6.21 1.55 19.12
C ALA A 209 -5.39 2.85 19.29
N GLU A 210 -5.64 3.87 18.49
CA GLU A 210 -4.99 5.19 18.60
C GLU A 210 -5.38 5.94 19.88
N THR A 211 -6.52 5.60 20.48
CA THR A 211 -7.00 6.24 21.73
C THR A 211 -6.44 5.57 22.98
N LEU A 212 -5.73 4.45 22.85
CA LEU A 212 -5.18 3.66 23.96
C LEU A 212 -3.65 3.79 24.13
N ILE A 213 -2.99 4.67 23.35
CA ILE A 213 -1.59 5.08 23.46
C ILE A 213 -1.52 6.57 23.81
#